data_c4a432bd1684942b08ece04d65fb583d
#
_entry.id   c4a432bd1684942b08ece04d65fb583d
#
_cell.length_a   1.000
_cell.length_b   1.000
_cell.length_c   1.000
_cell.angle_alpha   90.00
_cell.angle_beta   90.00
_cell.angle_gamma   90.00
#
_symmetry.space_group_name_H-M   'P 1'
#
loop_
_entity.id
_entity.type
_entity.pdbx_description
1 polymer ?
#
loop_
_entity_poly.entity_id
_entity_poly.type
_entity_poly.pdbx_seq_one_letter_code
_entity_poly.pdbx_strand_id
1 'polypeptide(L)'
;MYHNSDSKPPTLDHILKRISDEKTLALFNSIAVTDGDRSATLRKMNITRTQYYGRISGLIDAGLIKRYKGKYSLTLLGKVVYDSQMLISKALIYYWRLRTIELIKISYGVALPNEELEQLIDALIDSHQIKDMIMKPISVGSAKEDTNMQQLGKTLNRH
;
A
#
# COMPACT_ATOMS: atom_id res chain seq x y z
N MET A 1 -1.02 -24.65 15.89
CA MET A 1 -1.11 -23.74 17.06
C MET A 1 -1.35 -22.34 16.49
N TYR A 2 -2.60 -21.92 16.45
CA TYR A 2 -2.98 -20.55 16.10
C TYR A 2 -2.70 -19.71 17.34
N HIS A 3 -1.72 -18.82 17.26
CA HIS A 3 -1.56 -17.78 18.26
C HIS A 3 -2.76 -16.84 18.15
N ASN A 4 -3.72 -17.07 19.01
CA ASN A 4 -4.81 -16.15 19.27
C ASN A 4 -4.20 -15.06 20.16
N SER A 5 -3.63 -14.05 19.55
CA SER A 5 -3.22 -12.86 20.26
C SER A 5 -4.32 -11.82 20.05
N ASP A 6 -4.84 -11.29 21.14
CA ASP A 6 -5.61 -10.06 21.27
C ASP A 6 -4.80 -8.84 20.72
N SER A 7 -4.13 -8.99 19.59
CA SER A 7 -3.36 -7.93 19.00
C SER A 7 -4.32 -7.00 18.27
N LYS A 8 -4.40 -5.78 18.79
CA LYS A 8 -5.08 -4.66 18.13
C LYS A 8 -4.70 -4.64 16.64
N PRO A 9 -5.67 -4.48 15.73
CA PRO A 9 -5.38 -4.44 14.29
C PRO A 9 -4.34 -3.35 13.99
N PRO A 10 -3.42 -3.60 13.04
CA PRO A 10 -2.40 -2.63 12.70
C PRO A 10 -3.05 -1.35 12.15
N THR A 11 -2.51 -0.20 12.50
CA THR A 11 -2.92 1.10 11.95
C THR A 11 -2.16 1.41 10.66
N LEU A 12 -2.71 2.30 9.83
CA LEU A 12 -2.04 2.76 8.61
C LEU A 12 -0.66 3.35 8.92
N ASP A 13 -0.54 4.19 9.95
CA ASP A 13 0.73 4.76 10.42
C ASP A 13 1.75 3.67 10.76
N HIS A 14 1.33 2.63 11.50
CA HIS A 14 2.19 1.51 11.85
C HIS A 14 2.71 0.79 10.59
N ILE A 15 1.85 0.51 9.60
CA ILE A 15 2.23 -0.14 8.34
C ILE A 15 3.22 0.74 7.58
N LEU A 16 2.89 2.01 7.35
CA LEU A 16 3.75 2.94 6.61
C LEU A 16 5.11 3.09 7.27
N LYS A 17 5.16 3.23 8.59
CA LYS A 17 6.41 3.31 9.35
C LYS A 17 7.28 2.05 9.20
N ARG A 18 6.67 0.86 9.13
CA ARG A 18 7.41 -0.39 8.93
C ARG A 18 8.04 -0.50 7.54
N ILE A 19 7.38 -0.03 6.50
CA ILE A 19 7.88 -0.10 5.12
C ILE A 19 8.60 1.16 4.65
N SER A 20 8.75 2.20 5.49
CA SER A 20 9.45 3.44 5.15
C SER A 20 10.97 3.29 5.04
N ASP A 21 11.56 2.30 5.71
CA ASP A 21 12.99 1.99 5.61
C ASP A 21 13.28 1.25 4.30
N GLU A 22 14.21 1.77 3.50
CA GLU A 22 14.55 1.28 2.17
C GLU A 22 14.87 -0.24 2.17
N LYS A 23 15.65 -0.70 3.15
CA LYS A 23 16.04 -2.11 3.25
C LYS A 23 14.87 -3.00 3.67
N THR A 24 13.97 -2.51 4.53
CA THR A 24 12.75 -3.23 4.90
C THR A 24 11.79 -3.31 3.72
N LEU A 25 11.64 -2.23 2.96
CA LEU A 25 10.84 -2.20 1.75
C LEU A 25 11.37 -3.17 0.69
N ALA A 26 12.69 -3.16 0.44
CA ALA A 26 13.32 -4.09 -0.49
C ALA A 26 13.18 -5.56 -0.04
N LEU A 27 13.26 -5.84 1.26
CA LEU A 27 13.03 -7.17 1.83
C LEU A 27 11.57 -7.62 1.63
N PHE A 28 10.61 -6.74 1.93
CA PHE A 28 9.19 -7.00 1.72
C PHE A 28 8.88 -7.33 0.26
N ASN A 29 9.42 -6.53 -0.68
CA ASN A 29 9.27 -6.76 -2.12
C ASN A 29 9.94 -8.07 -2.58
N SER A 30 11.10 -8.40 -2.02
CA SER A 30 11.78 -9.67 -2.31
C SER A 30 10.93 -10.87 -1.89
N ILE A 31 10.29 -10.82 -0.73
CA ILE A 31 9.39 -11.89 -0.25
C ILE A 31 8.16 -12.03 -1.17
N ALA A 32 7.65 -10.92 -1.70
CA ALA A 32 6.51 -10.92 -2.62
C ALA A 32 6.82 -11.63 -3.94
N VAL A 33 8.05 -11.51 -4.43
CA VAL A 33 8.44 -11.98 -5.78
C VAL A 33 9.13 -13.35 -5.77
N THR A 34 9.90 -13.69 -4.72
CA THR A 34 10.87 -14.81 -4.78
C THR A 34 10.57 -15.95 -3.83
N ASP A 35 9.38 -16.17 -3.37
CA ASP A 35 9.07 -17.32 -2.48
C ASP A 35 10.10 -17.53 -1.32
N GLY A 36 10.85 -16.48 -0.98
CA GLY A 36 11.66 -16.40 0.22
C GLY A 36 13.07 -17.03 0.19
N ASP A 37 13.82 -17.01 -0.92
CA ASP A 37 15.25 -17.37 -0.87
C ASP A 37 16.05 -16.37 -0.02
N ARG A 38 16.28 -16.78 1.22
CA ARG A 38 16.99 -16.00 2.25
C ARG A 38 18.44 -15.69 1.88
N SER A 39 19.15 -16.66 1.31
CA SER A 39 20.59 -16.53 1.07
C SER A 39 20.90 -15.53 -0.03
N ALA A 40 20.11 -15.52 -1.10
CA ALA A 40 20.20 -14.56 -2.17
C ALA A 40 19.82 -13.15 -1.68
N THR A 41 18.77 -13.04 -0.87
CA THR A 41 18.29 -11.77 -0.31
C THR A 41 19.34 -11.12 0.60
N LEU A 42 19.94 -11.87 1.54
CA LEU A 42 20.99 -11.34 2.44
C LEU A 42 22.18 -10.78 1.68
N ARG A 43 22.67 -11.51 0.66
CA ARG A 43 23.82 -11.07 -0.16
C ARG A 43 23.49 -9.82 -0.96
N LYS A 44 22.33 -9.79 -1.60
CA LYS A 44 21.90 -8.67 -2.45
C LYS A 44 21.70 -7.38 -1.64
N MET A 45 21.23 -7.49 -0.40
CA MET A 45 20.87 -6.32 0.42
C MET A 45 21.99 -5.81 1.31
N ASN A 46 23.12 -6.52 1.38
CA ASN A 46 24.25 -6.17 2.27
C ASN A 46 23.79 -5.87 3.71
N ILE A 47 23.03 -6.80 4.30
CA ILE A 47 22.56 -6.71 5.68
C ILE A 47 23.04 -7.89 6.51
N THR A 48 23.26 -7.66 7.81
CA THR A 48 23.63 -8.73 8.75
C THR A 48 22.42 -9.63 9.03
N ARG A 49 22.68 -10.84 9.56
CA ARG A 49 21.63 -11.76 10.00
C ARG A 49 20.72 -11.12 11.05
N THR A 50 21.29 -10.39 12.01
CA THR A 50 20.54 -9.70 13.06
C THR A 50 19.59 -8.66 12.46
N GLN A 51 20.09 -7.84 11.53
CA GLN A 51 19.27 -6.85 10.83
C GLN A 51 18.17 -7.49 9.99
N TYR A 52 18.45 -8.62 9.33
CA TYR A 52 17.45 -9.37 8.57
C TYR A 52 16.32 -9.85 9.48
N TYR A 53 16.64 -10.54 10.59
CA TYR A 53 15.61 -11.07 11.49
C TYR A 53 14.84 -9.97 12.21
N GLY A 54 15.47 -8.85 12.57
CA GLY A 54 14.76 -7.71 13.15
C GLY A 54 13.72 -7.13 12.19
N ARG A 55 14.05 -7.01 10.89
CA ARG A 55 13.10 -6.56 9.86
C ARG A 55 11.99 -7.56 9.61
N ILE A 56 12.32 -8.85 9.52
CA ILE A 56 11.34 -9.93 9.39
C ILE A 56 10.34 -9.91 10.56
N SER A 57 10.83 -9.82 11.80
CA SER A 57 9.96 -9.71 12.98
C SER A 57 9.02 -8.51 12.87
N GLY A 58 9.55 -7.34 12.52
CA GLY A 58 8.74 -6.15 12.34
C GLY A 58 7.66 -6.27 11.24
N LEU A 59 7.95 -6.97 10.15
CA LEU A 59 6.96 -7.24 9.09
C LEU A 59 5.90 -8.26 9.54
N ILE A 60 6.26 -9.25 10.36
CA ILE A 60 5.32 -10.21 10.97
C ILE A 60 4.42 -9.49 11.96
N ASP A 61 4.99 -8.66 12.85
CA ASP A 61 4.27 -7.89 13.87
C ASP A 61 3.26 -6.91 13.23
N ALA A 62 3.61 -6.35 12.07
CA ALA A 62 2.70 -5.53 11.28
C ALA A 62 1.65 -6.34 10.49
N GLY A 63 1.67 -7.67 10.58
CA GLY A 63 0.73 -8.54 9.86
C GLY A 63 0.93 -8.61 8.34
N LEU A 64 2.07 -8.13 7.82
CA LEU A 64 2.33 -8.08 6.38
C LEU A 64 2.85 -9.40 5.80
N ILE A 65 3.62 -10.15 6.59
CA ILE A 65 4.16 -11.45 6.20
C ILE A 65 3.84 -12.50 7.26
N LYS A 66 3.86 -13.75 6.85
CA LYS A 66 3.73 -14.92 7.72
C LYS A 66 4.81 -15.94 7.40
N ARG A 67 5.14 -16.77 8.39
CA ARG A 67 6.03 -17.91 8.20
C ARG A 67 5.21 -19.19 8.05
N TYR A 68 5.45 -19.93 6.99
CA TYR A 68 4.83 -21.22 6.76
C TYR A 68 5.87 -22.22 6.22
N LYS A 69 5.97 -23.39 6.82
CA LYS A 69 6.92 -24.47 6.44
C LYS A 69 8.36 -23.95 6.22
N GLY A 70 8.83 -23.06 7.12
CA GLY A 70 10.19 -22.52 7.04
C GLY A 70 10.39 -21.37 6.06
N LYS A 71 9.42 -21.05 5.22
CA LYS A 71 9.44 -19.95 4.25
C LYS A 71 8.60 -18.75 4.73
N TYR A 72 8.92 -17.57 4.24
CA TYR A 72 8.12 -16.36 4.46
C TYR A 72 7.27 -16.09 3.21
N SER A 73 6.02 -15.70 3.42
CA SER A 73 5.08 -15.32 2.36
C SER A 73 4.23 -14.14 2.81
N LEU A 74 3.64 -13.40 1.87
CA LEU A 74 2.71 -12.34 2.18
C LEU A 74 1.45 -12.89 2.86
N THR A 75 0.89 -12.12 3.77
CA THR A 75 -0.49 -12.28 4.22
C THR A 75 -1.45 -11.68 3.17
N LEU A 76 -2.77 -11.80 3.35
CA LEU A 76 -3.72 -11.07 2.49
C LEU A 76 -3.56 -9.55 2.64
N LEU A 77 -3.37 -9.06 3.86
CA LEU A 77 -3.05 -7.64 4.09
C LEU A 77 -1.73 -7.25 3.42
N GLY A 78 -0.69 -8.07 3.57
CA GLY A 78 0.60 -7.84 2.90
C GLY A 78 0.48 -7.76 1.39
N LYS A 79 -0.38 -8.59 0.78
CA LYS A 79 -0.64 -8.52 -0.67
C LYS A 79 -1.31 -7.20 -1.07
N VAL A 80 -2.32 -6.75 -0.33
CA VAL A 80 -2.97 -5.45 -0.57
C VAL A 80 -1.98 -4.31 -0.46
N VAL A 81 -1.13 -4.31 0.59
CA VAL A 81 -0.08 -3.28 0.77
C VAL A 81 0.94 -3.32 -0.35
N TYR A 82 1.35 -4.51 -0.81
CA TYR A 82 2.26 -4.66 -1.94
C TYR A 82 1.67 -4.09 -3.25
N ASP A 83 0.43 -4.43 -3.57
CA ASP A 83 -0.26 -3.94 -4.77
C ASP A 83 -0.44 -2.41 -4.72
N SER A 84 -0.77 -1.85 -3.54
CA SER A 84 -0.87 -0.40 -3.33
C SER A 84 0.48 0.32 -3.54
N GLN A 85 1.57 -0.26 -3.03
CA GLN A 85 2.92 0.25 -3.23
C GLN A 85 3.32 0.21 -4.72
N MET A 86 2.97 -0.85 -5.44
CA MET A 86 3.21 -0.95 -6.89
C MET A 86 2.44 0.12 -7.66
N LEU A 87 1.24 0.47 -7.21
CA LEU A 87 0.45 1.56 -7.80
C LEU A 87 1.12 2.91 -7.56
N ILE A 88 1.62 3.18 -6.35
CA ILE A 88 2.39 4.39 -6.05
C ILE A 88 3.64 4.47 -6.94
N SER A 89 4.36 3.36 -7.10
CA SER A 89 5.55 3.28 -7.97
C SER A 89 5.22 3.60 -9.43
N LYS A 90 4.08 3.12 -9.94
CA LYS A 90 3.60 3.49 -11.28
C LYS A 90 3.26 4.97 -11.38
N ALA A 91 2.60 5.55 -10.38
CA ALA A 91 2.30 6.98 -10.37
C ALA A 91 3.58 7.84 -10.41
N LEU A 92 4.65 7.41 -9.73
CA LEU A 92 5.95 8.09 -9.78
C LEU A 92 6.59 8.07 -11.18
N ILE A 93 6.38 7.01 -11.98
CA ILE A 93 6.81 6.97 -13.39
C ILE A 93 6.11 8.05 -14.21
N TYR A 94 4.84 8.34 -13.90
CA TYR A 94 4.06 9.39 -14.56
C TYR A 94 4.19 10.77 -13.92
N TYR A 95 5.08 10.98 -12.94
CA TYR A 95 5.18 12.20 -12.15
C TYR A 95 5.12 13.50 -13.00
N TRP A 96 5.95 13.61 -14.04
CA TRP A 96 5.97 14.81 -14.88
C TRP A 96 4.71 14.96 -15.73
N ARG A 97 4.12 13.86 -16.20
CA ARG A 97 2.87 13.88 -16.95
C ARG A 97 1.70 14.32 -16.08
N LEU A 98 1.63 13.80 -14.85
CA LEU A 98 0.65 14.23 -13.84
C LEU A 98 0.81 15.73 -13.52
N ARG A 99 2.03 16.19 -13.37
CA ARG A 99 2.32 17.61 -13.15
C ARG A 99 1.90 18.50 -14.33
N THR A 100 2.06 18.04 -15.55
CA THR A 100 1.60 18.73 -16.75
C THR A 100 0.08 18.86 -16.77
N ILE A 101 -0.66 17.78 -16.44
CA ILE A 101 -2.11 17.80 -16.36
C ILE A 101 -2.58 18.83 -15.29
N GLU A 102 -1.95 18.85 -14.13
CA GLU A 102 -2.24 19.84 -13.08
C GLU A 102 -2.06 21.28 -13.56
N LEU A 103 -0.94 21.57 -14.23
CA LEU A 103 -0.65 22.92 -14.73
C LEU A 103 -1.67 23.35 -15.80
N ILE A 104 -2.07 22.45 -16.69
CA ILE A 104 -3.10 22.72 -17.70
C ILE A 104 -4.44 23.02 -17.02
N LYS A 105 -4.86 22.19 -16.04
CA LYS A 105 -6.09 22.44 -15.28
C LYS A 105 -6.07 23.79 -14.57
N ILE A 106 -4.94 24.21 -13.99
CA ILE A 106 -4.81 25.50 -13.32
C ILE A 106 -4.87 26.64 -14.35
N SER A 107 -4.23 26.50 -15.52
CA SER A 107 -4.16 27.55 -16.54
C SER A 107 -5.52 27.81 -17.21
N TYR A 108 -6.29 26.77 -17.45
CA TYR A 108 -7.62 26.90 -18.08
C TYR A 108 -8.75 27.08 -17.05
N GLY A 109 -8.50 26.81 -15.78
CA GLY A 109 -9.48 26.94 -14.70
C GLY A 109 -10.73 26.08 -14.93
N VAL A 110 -11.91 26.68 -14.69
CA VAL A 110 -13.22 26.01 -14.92
C VAL A 110 -13.56 25.88 -16.40
N ALA A 111 -12.78 26.50 -17.28
CA ALA A 111 -13.06 26.57 -18.72
C ALA A 111 -12.63 25.33 -19.52
N LEU A 112 -11.87 24.39 -18.91
CA LEU A 112 -11.47 23.16 -19.60
C LEU A 112 -12.65 22.15 -19.56
N PRO A 113 -13.26 21.81 -20.70
CA PRO A 113 -14.33 20.81 -20.76
C PRO A 113 -13.83 19.45 -20.28
N ASN A 114 -14.69 18.67 -19.61
CA ASN A 114 -14.33 17.34 -19.12
C ASN A 114 -13.83 16.41 -20.24
N GLU A 115 -14.43 16.50 -21.41
CA GLU A 115 -14.03 15.70 -22.59
C GLU A 115 -12.59 15.98 -23.03
N GLU A 116 -12.17 17.24 -23.03
CA GLU A 116 -10.78 17.62 -23.38
C GLU A 116 -9.80 17.17 -22.29
N LEU A 117 -10.21 17.25 -21.03
CA LEU A 117 -9.43 16.74 -19.91
C LEU A 117 -9.24 15.22 -20.00
N GLU A 118 -10.29 14.47 -20.34
CA GLU A 118 -10.22 13.02 -20.56
C GLU A 118 -9.27 12.67 -21.69
N GLN A 119 -9.38 13.34 -22.83
CA GLN A 119 -8.49 13.14 -23.97
C GLN A 119 -7.01 13.43 -23.61
N LEU A 120 -6.76 14.48 -22.82
CA LEU A 120 -5.43 14.82 -22.34
C LEU A 120 -4.87 13.74 -21.43
N ILE A 121 -5.68 13.25 -20.48
CA ILE A 121 -5.29 12.17 -19.57
C ILE A 121 -5.02 10.90 -20.35
N ASP A 122 -5.86 10.58 -21.35
CA ASP A 122 -5.70 9.40 -22.19
C ASP A 122 -4.42 9.44 -23.03
N ALA A 123 -4.05 10.61 -23.51
CA ALA A 123 -2.81 10.80 -24.27
C ALA A 123 -1.54 10.70 -23.39
N LEU A 124 -1.62 11.10 -22.12
CA LEU A 124 -0.45 11.21 -21.25
C LEU A 124 -0.25 10.00 -20.33
N ILE A 125 -1.32 9.30 -19.97
CA ILE A 125 -1.30 8.21 -18.96
C ILE A 125 -1.76 6.91 -19.62
N ASP A 126 -0.90 5.90 -19.69
CA ASP A 126 -1.25 4.58 -20.25
C ASP A 126 -1.92 3.66 -19.21
N SER A 127 -1.76 3.94 -17.91
CA SER A 127 -2.30 3.11 -16.84
C SER A 127 -3.77 3.41 -16.55
N HIS A 128 -4.66 2.48 -16.90
CA HIS A 128 -6.10 2.59 -16.65
C HIS A 128 -6.43 2.85 -15.19
N GLN A 129 -5.76 2.14 -14.28
CA GLN A 129 -5.96 2.30 -12.83
C GLN A 129 -5.64 3.73 -12.34
N ILE A 130 -4.57 4.35 -12.86
CA ILE A 130 -4.21 5.73 -12.51
C ILE A 130 -5.21 6.72 -13.14
N LYS A 131 -5.64 6.50 -14.39
CA LYS A 131 -6.69 7.30 -15.04
C LYS A 131 -7.95 7.34 -14.20
N ASP A 132 -8.45 6.17 -13.80
CA ASP A 132 -9.66 6.05 -12.98
C ASP A 132 -9.54 6.82 -11.67
N MET A 133 -8.37 6.81 -11.04
CA MET A 133 -8.14 7.54 -9.78
C MET A 133 -8.11 9.05 -9.99
N ILE A 134 -7.56 9.53 -11.12
CA ILE A 134 -7.49 10.97 -11.44
C ILE A 134 -8.87 11.52 -11.79
N MET A 135 -9.67 10.74 -12.51
CA MET A 135 -10.99 11.14 -12.98
C MET A 135 -12.06 11.08 -11.89
N LYS A 136 -11.88 10.24 -10.87
CA LYS A 136 -12.80 10.19 -9.73
C LYS A 136 -12.65 11.44 -8.88
N PRO A 137 -13.76 12.13 -8.53
CA PRO A 137 -13.69 13.20 -7.54
C PRO A 137 -13.15 12.64 -6.22
N ILE A 138 -12.31 13.41 -5.55
CA ILE A 138 -11.86 13.06 -4.20
C ILE A 138 -13.10 13.08 -3.32
N SER A 139 -13.69 11.91 -3.06
CA SER A 139 -14.68 11.78 -2.01
C SER A 139 -13.94 12.03 -0.69
N VAL A 140 -14.09 13.22 -0.16
CA VAL A 140 -13.75 13.50 1.23
C VAL A 140 -14.67 12.57 2.02
N GLY A 141 -14.09 11.47 2.52
CA GLY A 141 -14.81 10.49 3.30
C GLY A 141 -15.58 11.24 4.39
N SER A 142 -16.90 11.23 4.29
CA SER A 142 -17.74 11.72 5.37
C SER A 142 -17.42 10.82 6.57
N ALA A 143 -16.85 11.41 7.60
CA ALA A 143 -16.53 10.78 8.90
C ALA A 143 -17.78 10.28 9.65
N LYS A 144 -18.78 9.76 8.92
CA LYS A 144 -20.06 9.28 9.46
C LYS A 144 -20.19 7.75 9.49
N GLU A 145 -19.25 7.00 8.89
CA GLU A 145 -19.36 5.53 8.90
C GLU A 145 -18.71 4.88 10.12
N ASP A 146 -17.79 5.55 10.82
CA ASP A 146 -17.14 4.99 11.99
C ASP A 146 -18.04 4.89 13.24
N THR A 147 -19.15 5.64 13.27
CA THR A 147 -20.08 5.62 14.40
C THR A 147 -20.99 4.37 14.39
N ASN A 148 -21.20 3.74 13.25
CA ASN A 148 -22.10 2.58 13.14
C ASN A 148 -21.40 1.26 13.53
N MET A 149 -20.08 1.15 13.37
CA MET A 149 -19.33 -0.03 13.81
C MET A 149 -19.19 -0.11 15.33
N GLN A 150 -19.16 1.03 16.03
CA GLN A 150 -19.14 1.04 17.50
C GLN A 150 -20.49 0.71 18.13
N GLN A 151 -21.60 0.87 17.44
CA GLN A 151 -22.92 0.50 17.96
C GLN A 151 -23.22 -0.99 17.78
N LEU A 152 -22.72 -1.63 16.73
CA LEU A 152 -22.88 -3.08 16.52
C LEU A 152 -22.13 -3.92 17.57
N GLY A 153 -21.00 -3.42 18.09
CA GLY A 153 -20.24 -4.08 19.16
C GLY A 153 -20.91 -4.03 20.53
N LYS A 154 -21.85 -3.12 20.78
CA LYS A 154 -22.55 -2.97 22.07
C LYS A 154 -23.82 -3.82 22.19
N THR A 155 -24.39 -4.27 21.08
CA THR A 155 -25.63 -5.07 21.06
C THR A 155 -25.38 -6.57 21.20
N LEU A 156 -24.15 -7.06 20.97
CA LEU A 156 -23.80 -8.48 21.07
C LEU A 156 -23.38 -8.92 22.50
N ASN A 157 -23.29 -8.00 23.46
CA ASN A 157 -22.86 -8.31 24.83
C ASN A 157 -24.01 -8.30 25.86
N ARG A 158 -25.26 -8.43 25.42
CA ARG A 158 -26.41 -8.62 26.32
C ARG A 158 -27.19 -9.87 25.89
N HIS A 159 -26.67 -11.03 26.23
CA HIS A 159 -27.45 -12.25 26.58
C HIS A 159 -26.49 -13.25 27.25
#